data_254455ad43b63e87fc244d94a3b3909f
#
_entry.id   254455ad43b63e87fc244d94a3b3909f
#
_cell.length_a   1.000
_cell.length_b   1.000
_cell.length_c   1.000
_cell.angle_alpha   90.00
_cell.angle_beta   90.00
_cell.angle_gamma   90.00
#
_symmetry.space_group_name_H-M   'P 1'
#
loop_
_entity.id
_entity.type
_entity.pdbx_description
1 polymer ?
#
loop_
_entity_poly.entity_id
_entity_poly.type
_entity_poly.pdbx_seq_one_letter_code
_entity_poly.pdbx_strand_id
1 'polypeptide(L)'
;MNTPRPEYPRPRLVRDEWMNLNGTWQFEFDFGDSGKWKELWKDGHGTFDKEILVPFVPESKLSGIEYTDFFTTCWYKRSFELPENWDKEHGRILLNFGAVDFFAEVWVNEISVGSHRGGYTPFSLDITKAVTAGENKIVVRCYDNGRDPLQYTGKQIYFNYYNKSCYYTRCTGIWQTVWMEYVPNNYITEVKLTPDVDNRKLDAVVTFAEYTKPGEKIDAEVLFEGKHIRTVSFKTTGKAVTFSIPMPNAKLWNLEHPNLYDLKLTFGKDTVTTYFGMRKIAVNGYAIELNDKPVYQRLVLDQGYYEDGIITAPTVEELKNDILLSKKVGFNGARLHMKVFEPYSLYYADKLGYLVWGEFPNWGLNEGDIGGLNAFLPGWMEAVKRDYSSPALVGWCPFNETGERRRADTFKNVYNVTRAIDPYRPIIDTSGYVHVITDIYDVHDYDQNPHTMKQRYKSLETGEGKVFVNNETHERYEGQPYFVSEMGGIFWDISEKGSDDWGYGKAPEDMEEFYKRFKGLIDVLLDNPKMCAFCYTQLTDVYQEKNGIYAFDRREKFNAERLRKILTRKAAIEKKKR
;
A
#
# COMPACT_ATOMS: atom_id res chain seq x y z
N MET A 1 16.92 -4.07 24.96
CA MET A 1 15.66 -4.43 24.26
C MET A 1 16.00 -4.66 22.79
N ASN A 2 15.36 -5.62 22.14
CA ASN A 2 15.57 -5.80 20.70
C ASN A 2 14.94 -4.61 19.95
N THR A 3 15.65 -4.10 18.93
CA THR A 3 15.11 -3.04 18.05
C THR A 3 13.82 -3.52 17.38
N PRO A 4 12.69 -2.81 17.51
CA PRO A 4 11.48 -3.17 16.80
C PRO A 4 11.66 -2.98 15.30
N ARG A 5 11.07 -3.83 14.47
CA ARG A 5 11.17 -3.76 13.00
C ARG A 5 12.64 -3.60 12.57
N PRO A 6 13.49 -4.61 12.84
CA PRO A 6 14.94 -4.52 12.63
C PRO A 6 15.38 -4.72 11.17
N GLU A 7 14.46 -5.15 10.30
CA GLU A 7 14.72 -5.41 8.89
C GLU A 7 15.03 -4.12 8.11
N TYR A 8 15.80 -4.23 7.03
CA TYR A 8 16.02 -3.12 6.11
C TYR A 8 14.69 -2.72 5.45
N PRO A 9 14.25 -1.43 5.52
CA PRO A 9 12.84 -1.10 5.26
C PRO A 9 12.45 -0.99 3.77
N ARG A 10 13.40 -0.93 2.84
CA ARG A 10 13.14 -0.78 1.39
C ARG A 10 13.59 -2.01 0.58
N PRO A 11 12.84 -3.13 0.57
CA PRO A 11 13.29 -4.38 -0.08
C PRO A 11 13.51 -4.27 -1.60
N ARG A 12 13.10 -3.14 -2.22
CA ARG A 12 13.28 -2.85 -3.67
C ARG A 12 14.43 -1.90 -3.98
N LEU A 13 15.17 -1.43 -2.99
CA LEU A 13 16.35 -0.58 -3.17
C LEU A 13 17.29 -0.77 -1.97
N VAL A 14 17.86 -1.98 -1.86
CA VAL A 14 18.65 -2.38 -0.70
C VAL A 14 20.10 -1.91 -0.84
N ARG A 15 20.64 -1.33 0.25
CA ARG A 15 22.04 -1.00 0.43
C ARG A 15 22.59 -1.65 1.69
N ASP A 16 23.89 -1.91 1.70
CA ASP A 16 24.57 -2.53 2.85
C ASP A 16 24.93 -1.52 3.94
N GLU A 17 25.25 -0.28 3.55
CA GLU A 17 25.66 0.80 4.48
C GLU A 17 24.42 1.56 5.01
N TRP A 18 23.83 1.06 6.09
CA TRP A 18 22.63 1.65 6.69
C TRP A 18 22.59 1.46 8.20
N MET A 19 21.80 2.27 8.88
CA MET A 19 21.58 2.20 10.32
C MET A 19 20.10 2.37 10.66
N ASN A 20 19.52 1.44 11.43
CA ASN A 20 18.15 1.51 11.90
C ASN A 20 18.04 2.50 13.08
N LEU A 21 17.07 3.41 13.05
CA LEU A 21 16.77 4.37 14.10
C LEU A 21 15.46 4.07 14.84
N ASN A 22 14.86 2.90 14.64
CA ASN A 22 13.73 2.48 15.48
C ASN A 22 14.17 2.22 16.92
N GLY A 23 13.21 2.20 17.82
CA GLY A 23 13.43 1.99 19.24
C GLY A 23 12.89 3.15 20.07
N THR A 24 13.43 3.35 21.25
CA THR A 24 12.97 4.40 22.15
C THR A 24 13.40 5.79 21.69
N TRP A 25 12.43 6.69 21.57
CA TRP A 25 12.61 8.11 21.34
C TRP A 25 11.99 8.89 22.50
N GLN A 26 12.52 10.06 22.82
CA GLN A 26 11.86 11.03 23.68
C GLN A 26 10.66 11.62 22.93
N PHE A 27 9.58 11.92 23.66
CA PHE A 27 8.31 12.34 23.08
C PHE A 27 7.65 13.45 23.90
N GLU A 28 7.00 14.39 23.20
CA GLU A 28 6.21 15.45 23.81
C GLU A 28 4.94 15.72 23.01
N PHE A 29 3.78 15.79 23.69
CA PHE A 29 2.55 16.31 23.09
C PHE A 29 2.60 17.83 23.04
N ASP A 30 2.12 18.39 21.94
CA ASP A 30 1.98 19.86 21.76
C ASP A 30 0.51 20.20 21.47
N PHE A 31 -0.32 20.08 22.50
CA PHE A 31 -1.77 20.30 22.39
C PHE A 31 -2.16 21.69 21.87
N GLY A 32 -1.31 22.68 22.03
CA GLY A 32 -1.54 24.05 21.59
C GLY A 32 -0.85 24.44 20.31
N ASP A 33 -0.15 23.51 19.64
CA ASP A 33 0.73 23.76 18.48
C ASP A 33 1.68 24.94 18.68
N SER A 34 2.21 25.06 19.89
CA SER A 34 3.07 26.17 20.32
C SER A 34 4.56 25.86 20.27
N GLY A 35 4.92 24.61 19.96
CA GLY A 35 6.29 24.13 20.00
C GLY A 35 7.24 24.85 19.06
N LYS A 36 6.75 25.32 17.91
CA LYS A 36 7.55 26.16 17.00
C LYS A 36 7.86 27.52 17.64
N TRP A 37 6.91 28.13 18.32
CA TRP A 37 7.16 29.38 19.06
C TRP A 37 8.10 29.17 20.26
N LYS A 38 8.02 28.01 20.92
CA LYS A 38 8.90 27.59 22.02
C LYS A 38 10.25 27.07 21.54
N GLU A 39 10.44 26.94 20.24
CA GLU A 39 11.65 26.42 19.59
C GLU A 39 12.07 25.04 20.12
N LEU A 40 11.13 24.09 20.20
CA LEU A 40 11.35 22.75 20.77
C LEU A 40 12.43 21.93 20.05
N TRP A 41 12.89 22.35 18.88
CA TRP A 41 14.02 21.74 18.18
C TRP A 41 15.40 22.14 18.75
N LYS A 42 15.46 23.14 19.66
CA LYS A 42 16.69 23.56 20.29
C LYS A 42 16.99 22.78 21.58
N ASP A 43 18.24 22.65 21.89
CA ASP A 43 18.69 22.01 23.14
C ASP A 43 18.23 22.80 24.38
N GLY A 44 17.75 22.04 25.36
CA GLY A 44 17.22 22.63 26.61
C GLY A 44 15.81 23.19 26.50
N HIS A 45 15.20 23.18 25.30
CA HIS A 45 13.81 23.57 25.10
C HIS A 45 12.88 22.34 25.13
N GLY A 46 11.69 22.49 25.74
CA GLY A 46 10.73 21.41 25.93
C GLY A 46 11.06 20.51 27.12
N THR A 47 10.10 19.71 27.51
CA THR A 47 10.27 18.74 28.61
C THR A 47 10.68 17.38 28.08
N PHE A 48 10.10 16.95 26.95
CA PHE A 48 10.29 15.63 26.37
C PHE A 48 10.24 14.53 27.44
N ASP A 49 9.23 14.62 28.32
CA ASP A 49 9.11 13.83 29.54
C ASP A 49 8.57 12.41 29.33
N LYS A 50 8.18 12.10 28.08
CA LYS A 50 7.69 10.79 27.71
C LYS A 50 8.68 10.05 26.82
N GLU A 51 8.56 8.74 26.81
CA GLU A 51 9.22 7.85 25.85
C GLU A 51 8.20 7.20 24.95
N ILE A 52 8.53 7.06 23.67
CA ILE A 52 7.72 6.37 22.67
C ILE A 52 8.56 5.34 21.92
N LEU A 53 8.00 4.17 21.65
CA LEU A 53 8.65 3.14 20.88
C LEU A 53 8.34 3.32 19.37
N VAL A 54 9.28 3.92 18.62
CA VAL A 54 9.20 4.07 17.16
C VAL A 54 9.47 2.70 16.49
N PRO A 55 8.69 2.25 15.49
CA PRO A 55 7.80 3.05 14.64
C PRO A 55 6.30 2.95 14.99
N PHE A 56 5.93 2.87 16.24
CA PHE A 56 4.52 2.75 16.63
C PHE A 56 3.93 4.12 16.99
N VAL A 57 2.73 4.41 16.49
CA VAL A 57 2.04 5.69 16.71
C VAL A 57 1.62 5.86 18.18
N PRO A 58 1.56 7.10 18.70
CA PRO A 58 1.23 7.37 20.11
C PRO A 58 -0.14 6.80 20.54
N GLU A 59 -1.07 6.60 19.62
CA GLU A 59 -2.37 5.99 19.90
C GLU A 59 -2.27 4.48 20.17
N SER A 60 -1.21 3.81 19.69
CA SER A 60 -1.05 2.36 19.76
C SER A 60 -0.52 1.90 21.13
N LYS A 61 -0.91 0.69 21.53
CA LYS A 61 -0.38 0.04 22.72
C LYS A 61 1.12 -0.26 22.60
N LEU A 62 1.58 -0.65 21.40
CA LEU A 62 2.99 -0.96 21.15
C LEU A 62 3.90 0.25 21.28
N SER A 63 3.39 1.47 21.15
CA SER A 63 4.17 2.69 21.37
C SER A 63 4.58 2.89 22.83
N GLY A 64 3.83 2.30 23.78
CA GLY A 64 3.95 2.55 25.21
C GLY A 64 3.25 3.83 25.70
N ILE A 65 2.61 4.60 24.81
CA ILE A 65 1.86 5.82 25.13
C ILE A 65 0.36 5.53 25.25
N GLU A 66 -0.22 4.85 24.26
CA GLU A 66 -1.65 4.44 24.21
C GLU A 66 -2.64 5.60 24.45
N TYR A 67 -2.39 6.75 23.78
CA TYR A 67 -3.22 7.95 23.90
C TYR A 67 -4.12 8.10 22.69
N THR A 68 -5.42 7.79 22.84
CA THR A 68 -6.39 7.74 21.75
C THR A 68 -7.28 8.99 21.63
N ASP A 69 -7.12 10.01 22.50
CA ASP A 69 -7.85 11.27 22.40
C ASP A 69 -7.26 12.19 21.32
N PHE A 70 -7.96 13.29 20.99
CA PHE A 70 -7.52 14.22 19.96
C PHE A 70 -6.32 15.04 20.39
N PHE A 71 -5.31 15.06 19.54
CA PHE A 71 -4.24 16.04 19.51
C PHE A 71 -3.85 16.26 18.04
N THR A 72 -3.25 17.39 17.71
CA THR A 72 -2.85 17.71 16.34
C THR A 72 -1.36 17.77 16.14
N THR A 73 -0.60 17.90 17.24
CA THR A 73 0.85 18.09 17.13
C THR A 73 1.58 17.29 18.20
N CYS A 74 2.65 16.64 17.79
CA CYS A 74 3.59 15.99 18.69
C CYS A 74 5.03 16.15 18.19
N TRP A 75 5.96 15.95 19.11
CA TRP A 75 7.38 16.08 18.87
C TRP A 75 8.12 14.83 19.31
N TYR A 76 9.08 14.42 18.50
CA TYR A 76 9.99 13.31 18.76
C TYR A 76 11.41 13.83 18.84
N LYS A 77 12.23 13.25 19.71
CA LYS A 77 13.64 13.59 19.86
C LYS A 77 14.48 12.34 20.08
N ARG A 78 15.61 12.24 19.40
CA ARG A 78 16.55 11.13 19.56
C ARG A 78 17.98 11.56 19.34
N SER A 79 18.89 11.07 20.21
CA SER A 79 20.34 11.12 19.98
C SER A 79 20.81 9.92 19.16
N PHE A 80 21.85 10.12 18.35
CA PHE A 80 22.52 9.09 17.59
C PHE A 80 23.99 9.44 17.33
N GLU A 81 24.79 8.42 17.05
CA GLU A 81 26.18 8.57 16.59
C GLU A 81 26.31 7.93 15.21
N LEU A 82 27.16 8.52 14.36
CA LEU A 82 27.43 7.95 13.05
C LEU A 82 28.41 6.77 13.19
N PRO A 83 28.26 5.70 12.38
CA PRO A 83 29.28 4.68 12.26
C PRO A 83 30.64 5.29 11.86
N GLU A 84 31.73 4.82 12.46
CA GLU A 84 33.09 5.35 12.26
C GLU A 84 33.55 5.33 10.79
N ASN A 85 33.04 4.38 10.00
CA ASN A 85 33.35 4.23 8.58
C ASN A 85 32.55 5.17 7.66
N TRP A 86 31.60 5.97 8.19
CA TRP A 86 30.83 6.91 7.40
C TRP A 86 31.54 8.27 7.28
N ASP A 87 32.21 8.46 6.15
CA ASP A 87 32.98 9.67 5.86
C ASP A 87 32.14 10.70 5.09
N LYS A 88 31.61 11.69 5.80
CA LYS A 88 30.79 12.76 5.21
C LYS A 88 31.53 13.68 4.22
N GLU A 89 32.86 13.66 4.19
CA GLU A 89 33.66 14.43 3.22
C GLU A 89 33.64 13.75 1.83
N HIS A 90 33.46 12.43 1.80
CA HIS A 90 33.49 11.63 0.57
C HIS A 90 32.15 10.97 0.21
N GLY A 91 31.12 11.18 1.02
CA GLY A 91 29.77 10.66 0.79
C GLY A 91 28.70 11.55 1.37
N ARG A 92 27.45 11.06 1.30
CA ARG A 92 26.28 11.72 1.87
C ARG A 92 25.63 10.81 2.91
N ILE A 93 25.01 11.44 3.91
CA ILE A 93 24.22 10.78 4.93
C ILE A 93 22.76 11.15 4.72
N LEU A 94 21.96 10.15 4.40
CA LEU A 94 20.53 10.30 4.14
C LEU A 94 19.75 9.83 5.36
N LEU A 95 18.90 10.69 5.90
CA LEU A 95 17.90 10.35 6.91
C LEU A 95 16.58 10.03 6.20
N ASN A 96 16.08 8.83 6.41
CA ASN A 96 14.91 8.31 5.73
C ASN A 96 13.79 8.01 6.72
N PHE A 97 12.55 8.26 6.30
CA PHE A 97 11.33 7.91 7.00
C PHE A 97 10.46 7.06 6.07
N GLY A 98 9.95 5.93 6.55
CA GLY A 98 9.03 5.09 5.78
C GLY A 98 7.66 5.73 5.61
N ALA A 99 7.14 6.37 6.66
CA ALA A 99 5.97 7.23 6.64
C ALA A 99 5.82 8.00 7.96
N VAL A 100 5.28 9.21 7.89
CA VAL A 100 4.95 10.07 9.04
C VAL A 100 3.61 10.75 8.78
N ASP A 101 2.58 10.48 9.56
CA ASP A 101 1.26 11.07 9.41
C ASP A 101 1.15 12.37 10.21
N PHE A 102 0.85 13.52 9.67
CA PHE A 102 0.55 13.82 8.26
C PHE A 102 1.61 14.75 7.65
N PHE A 103 2.07 15.77 8.40
CA PHE A 103 3.09 16.73 8.01
C PHE A 103 4.28 16.65 8.97
N ALA A 104 5.43 16.30 8.45
CA ALA A 104 6.69 16.21 9.19
C ALA A 104 7.60 17.40 8.91
N GLU A 105 8.16 17.99 9.95
CA GLU A 105 9.29 18.94 9.88
C GLU A 105 10.44 18.34 10.69
N VAL A 106 11.66 18.36 10.15
CA VAL A 106 12.81 17.65 10.71
C VAL A 106 14.00 18.59 10.91
N TRP A 107 14.61 18.50 12.08
CA TRP A 107 15.86 19.18 12.44
C TRP A 107 16.91 18.16 12.85
N VAL A 108 18.16 18.46 12.51
CA VAL A 108 19.34 17.73 13.00
C VAL A 108 20.31 18.76 13.57
N ASN A 109 20.70 18.58 14.83
CA ASN A 109 21.57 19.54 15.56
C ASN A 109 21.06 20.99 15.41
N GLU A 110 19.76 21.21 15.65
CA GLU A 110 19.04 22.49 15.55
C GLU A 110 18.91 23.06 14.12
N ILE A 111 19.51 22.43 13.13
CA ILE A 111 19.45 22.83 11.71
C ILE A 111 18.24 22.17 11.06
N SER A 112 17.35 22.98 10.46
CA SER A 112 16.23 22.44 9.66
C SER A 112 16.77 21.73 8.42
N VAL A 113 16.48 20.45 8.28
CA VAL A 113 16.94 19.61 7.15
C VAL A 113 15.87 19.32 6.13
N GLY A 114 14.62 19.63 6.43
CA GLY A 114 13.52 19.54 5.49
C GLY A 114 12.18 19.20 6.13
N SER A 115 11.18 18.99 5.24
CA SER A 115 9.83 18.63 5.63
C SER A 115 9.21 17.74 4.55
N HIS A 116 8.15 16.99 4.94
CA HIS A 116 7.33 16.21 4.03
C HIS A 116 5.86 16.31 4.40
N ARG A 117 4.98 16.40 3.39
CA ARG A 117 3.53 16.40 3.55
C ARG A 117 2.93 15.16 2.87
N GLY A 118 2.22 14.36 3.63
CA GLY A 118 1.58 13.12 3.19
C GLY A 118 1.90 11.97 4.13
N GLY A 119 0.84 11.36 4.70
CA GLY A 119 0.97 10.42 5.82
C GLY A 119 1.43 9.00 5.43
N TYR A 120 1.54 8.66 4.13
CA TYR A 120 1.57 7.25 3.72
C TYR A 120 2.74 6.89 2.79
N THR A 121 3.62 7.84 2.49
CA THR A 121 4.73 7.65 1.55
C THR A 121 6.08 7.99 2.17
N PRO A 122 7.16 7.32 1.74
CA PRO A 122 8.49 7.55 2.28
C PRO A 122 9.10 8.84 1.77
N PHE A 123 9.99 9.42 2.57
CA PHE A 123 10.82 10.55 2.18
C PHE A 123 12.24 10.42 2.72
N SER A 124 13.18 11.13 2.07
CA SER A 124 14.60 11.12 2.35
C SER A 124 15.15 12.54 2.45
N LEU A 125 15.94 12.81 3.47
CA LEU A 125 16.56 14.12 3.73
C LEU A 125 18.09 13.97 3.78
N ASP A 126 18.81 14.78 3.02
CA ASP A 126 20.27 14.85 3.08
C ASP A 126 20.69 15.64 4.32
N ILE A 127 21.23 14.95 5.33
CA ILE A 127 21.65 15.53 6.60
C ILE A 127 23.17 15.74 6.69
N THR A 128 23.92 15.49 5.63
CA THR A 128 25.39 15.51 5.61
C THR A 128 26.00 16.78 6.22
N LYS A 129 25.39 17.94 5.94
CA LYS A 129 25.87 19.23 6.43
C LYS A 129 25.46 19.53 7.87
N ALA A 130 24.44 18.84 8.38
CA ALA A 130 23.91 19.07 9.71
C ALA A 130 24.55 18.17 10.77
N VAL A 131 25.14 17.04 10.39
CA VAL A 131 25.78 16.10 11.32
C VAL A 131 27.20 16.51 11.69
N THR A 132 27.59 16.19 12.92
CA THR A 132 28.94 16.41 13.48
C THR A 132 29.56 15.08 13.90
N ALA A 133 30.86 15.11 14.26
CA ALA A 133 31.48 13.98 14.93
C ALA A 133 30.92 13.83 16.36
N GLY A 134 30.72 12.58 16.81
CA GLY A 134 30.13 12.26 18.10
C GLY A 134 28.61 12.29 18.11
N GLU A 135 28.02 12.67 19.24
CA GLU A 135 26.57 12.66 19.42
C GLU A 135 25.87 13.71 18.54
N ASN A 136 24.86 13.29 17.85
CA ASN A 136 23.96 14.11 17.06
C ASN A 136 22.52 13.96 17.57
N LYS A 137 21.68 14.94 17.31
CA LYS A 137 20.27 14.93 17.73
C LYS A 137 19.34 15.13 16.53
N ILE A 138 18.33 14.30 16.43
CA ILE A 138 17.19 14.47 15.52
C ILE A 138 16.01 14.97 16.34
N VAL A 139 15.31 15.97 15.82
CA VAL A 139 14.00 16.39 16.31
C VAL A 139 13.02 16.37 15.16
N VAL A 140 11.85 15.78 15.38
CA VAL A 140 10.78 15.69 14.39
C VAL A 140 9.50 16.28 14.98
N ARG A 141 8.92 17.27 14.31
CA ARG A 141 7.57 17.75 14.58
C ARG A 141 6.62 17.05 13.62
N CYS A 142 5.56 16.48 14.14
CA CYS A 142 4.47 15.93 13.37
C CYS A 142 3.22 16.77 13.61
N TYR A 143 2.57 17.20 12.52
CA TYR A 143 1.27 17.87 12.56
C TYR A 143 0.25 17.07 11.76
N ASP A 144 -0.82 16.68 12.44
CA ASP A 144 -1.91 15.88 11.88
C ASP A 144 -3.26 16.44 12.36
N ASN A 145 -4.02 16.98 11.44
CA ASN A 145 -5.36 17.45 11.70
C ASN A 145 -6.37 16.77 10.78
N GLY A 146 -6.85 15.60 11.16
CA GLY A 146 -7.82 14.83 10.37
C GLY A 146 -9.14 15.56 10.07
N ARG A 147 -9.38 16.75 10.67
CA ARG A 147 -10.53 17.63 10.36
C ARG A 147 -10.22 18.65 9.26
N ASP A 148 -8.96 18.75 8.82
CA ASP A 148 -8.59 19.60 7.69
C ASP A 148 -9.11 18.97 6.38
N PRO A 149 -9.99 19.65 5.61
CA PRO A 149 -10.53 19.10 4.37
C PRO A 149 -9.48 18.98 3.24
N LEU A 150 -8.26 19.43 3.46
CA LEU A 150 -7.11 19.25 2.56
C LEU A 150 -6.17 18.13 3.03
N GLN A 151 -6.64 17.30 3.96
CA GLN A 151 -5.93 16.12 4.45
C GLN A 151 -6.76 14.87 4.20
N TYR A 152 -6.14 13.83 3.64
CA TYR A 152 -6.74 12.51 3.50
C TYR A 152 -6.44 11.68 4.74
N THR A 153 -7.46 11.00 5.27
CA THR A 153 -7.38 10.21 6.50
C THR A 153 -7.63 8.71 6.28
N GLY A 154 -8.27 8.37 5.15
CA GLY A 154 -8.69 6.98 4.92
C GLY A 154 -9.71 6.52 5.95
N LYS A 155 -9.47 5.37 6.54
CA LYS A 155 -10.34 4.77 7.57
C LYS A 155 -10.13 5.30 8.99
N GLN A 156 -9.24 6.29 9.18
CA GLN A 156 -9.05 6.92 10.49
C GLN A 156 -10.25 7.76 10.90
N ILE A 157 -10.69 7.63 12.15
CA ILE A 157 -11.81 8.41 12.69
C ILE A 157 -11.37 9.85 12.97
N TYR A 158 -12.02 10.84 12.37
CA TYR A 158 -11.67 12.26 12.55
C TYR A 158 -12.83 13.11 13.09
N PHE A 159 -14.06 12.56 13.12
CA PHE A 159 -15.29 13.26 13.49
C PHE A 159 -15.88 12.80 14.82
N ASN A 160 -15.33 11.78 15.46
CA ASN A 160 -15.78 11.23 16.73
C ASN A 160 -14.60 10.83 17.62
N TYR A 161 -14.80 10.75 18.92
CA TYR A 161 -13.79 10.30 19.89
C TYR A 161 -13.54 8.79 19.83
N TYR A 162 -14.58 8.02 19.59
CA TYR A 162 -14.55 6.56 19.57
C TYR A 162 -14.72 6.03 18.14
N ASN A 163 -14.17 4.86 17.89
CA ASN A 163 -14.36 4.13 16.65
C ASN A 163 -15.86 3.98 16.35
N LYS A 164 -16.24 4.13 15.09
CA LYS A 164 -17.65 4.09 14.69
C LYS A 164 -17.81 3.59 13.26
N SER A 165 -18.78 2.67 13.05
CA SER A 165 -19.02 2.10 11.73
C SER A 165 -17.73 1.51 11.16
N CYS A 166 -17.34 1.87 9.95
CA CYS A 166 -16.11 1.45 9.27
C CYS A 166 -14.94 2.46 9.43
N TYR A 167 -14.93 3.23 10.52
CA TYR A 167 -13.84 4.12 10.89
C TYR A 167 -13.17 3.63 12.18
N TYR A 168 -11.84 3.69 12.17
CA TYR A 168 -10.98 3.08 13.19
C TYR A 168 -10.11 4.13 13.88
N THR A 169 -9.34 3.70 14.87
CA THR A 169 -8.46 4.57 15.66
C THR A 169 -7.53 5.40 14.76
N ARG A 170 -7.35 6.67 15.12
CA ARG A 170 -6.43 7.60 14.46
C ARG A 170 -4.99 7.13 14.57
N CYS A 171 -4.18 7.69 13.69
CA CYS A 171 -2.74 7.45 13.66
C CYS A 171 -2.04 8.76 13.41
N THR A 172 -1.18 9.19 14.33
CA THR A 172 -0.46 10.47 14.24
C THR A 172 1.04 10.23 14.33
N GLY A 173 1.82 10.86 13.46
CA GLY A 173 3.27 10.86 13.53
C GLY A 173 3.94 9.65 12.88
N ILE A 174 5.08 9.23 13.41
CA ILE A 174 5.94 8.21 12.81
C ILE A 174 5.28 6.83 12.97
N TRP A 175 4.96 6.17 11.83
CA TRP A 175 4.34 4.84 11.84
C TRP A 175 5.05 3.78 10.99
N GLN A 176 6.14 4.16 10.30
CA GLN A 176 7.05 3.23 9.63
C GLN A 176 8.49 3.53 10.03
N THR A 177 9.38 2.56 9.77
CA THR A 177 10.79 2.62 10.15
C THR A 177 11.46 3.95 9.79
N VAL A 178 12.29 4.43 10.71
CA VAL A 178 13.25 5.53 10.51
C VAL A 178 14.65 4.92 10.40
N TRP A 179 15.42 5.33 9.37
CA TRP A 179 16.76 4.79 9.16
C TRP A 179 17.68 5.80 8.46
N MET A 180 18.96 5.56 8.54
CA MET A 180 19.95 6.31 7.77
C MET A 180 20.67 5.41 6.77
N GLU A 181 21.15 6.01 5.68
CA GLU A 181 22.02 5.38 4.68
C GLU A 181 23.23 6.27 4.43
N TYR A 182 24.39 5.62 4.27
CA TYR A 182 25.57 6.28 3.74
C TYR A 182 25.70 5.95 2.24
N VAL A 183 25.80 6.99 1.42
CA VAL A 183 25.86 6.86 -0.03
C VAL A 183 27.01 7.72 -0.61
N PRO A 184 27.57 7.38 -1.77
CA PRO A 184 28.50 8.26 -2.48
C PRO A 184 27.86 9.62 -2.82
N ASN A 185 28.67 10.60 -3.19
CA ASN A 185 28.18 11.94 -3.57
C ASN A 185 27.20 11.92 -4.75
N ASN A 186 27.38 11.02 -5.71
CA ASN A 186 26.36 10.71 -6.71
C ASN A 186 25.97 9.23 -6.59
N TYR A 187 24.69 8.97 -6.43
CA TYR A 187 24.12 7.66 -6.11
C TYR A 187 22.80 7.43 -6.84
N ILE A 188 22.34 6.20 -6.87
CA ILE A 188 21.07 5.78 -7.47
C ILE A 188 19.93 6.19 -6.52
N THR A 189 19.03 7.06 -6.97
CA THR A 189 17.88 7.52 -6.17
C THR A 189 16.62 6.72 -6.43
N GLU A 190 16.42 6.25 -7.66
CA GLU A 190 15.21 5.55 -8.08
C GLU A 190 15.52 4.49 -9.15
N VAL A 191 14.81 3.38 -9.08
CA VAL A 191 14.85 2.29 -10.07
C VAL A 191 13.43 1.93 -10.47
N LYS A 192 13.06 2.18 -11.73
CA LYS A 192 11.78 1.79 -12.32
C LYS A 192 12.01 0.62 -13.27
N LEU A 193 11.35 -0.52 -13.02
CA LEU A 193 11.50 -1.76 -13.79
C LEU A 193 10.18 -2.11 -14.48
N THR A 194 10.23 -2.29 -15.79
CA THR A 194 9.08 -2.61 -16.63
C THR A 194 9.35 -3.90 -17.42
N PRO A 195 8.78 -5.04 -17.01
CA PRO A 195 8.86 -6.27 -17.78
C PRO A 195 8.14 -6.15 -19.13
N ASP A 196 8.82 -6.45 -20.21
CA ASP A 196 8.25 -6.58 -21.55
C ASP A 196 8.35 -8.05 -21.99
N VAL A 197 7.30 -8.79 -21.68
CA VAL A 197 7.24 -10.25 -21.92
C VAL A 197 7.21 -10.55 -23.42
N ASP A 198 6.49 -9.75 -24.20
CA ASP A 198 6.31 -9.94 -25.63
C ASP A 198 7.64 -9.79 -26.39
N ASN A 199 8.45 -8.80 -25.99
CA ASN A 199 9.79 -8.57 -26.55
C ASN A 199 10.92 -9.26 -25.76
N ARG A 200 10.59 -10.04 -24.73
CA ARG A 200 11.54 -10.84 -23.93
C ARG A 200 12.67 -10.00 -23.34
N LYS A 201 12.34 -8.87 -22.74
CA LYS A 201 13.29 -7.95 -22.12
C LYS A 201 12.74 -7.34 -20.84
N LEU A 202 13.63 -6.81 -20.01
CA LEU A 202 13.32 -5.92 -18.91
C LEU A 202 13.73 -4.50 -19.29
N ASP A 203 12.81 -3.57 -19.34
CA ASP A 203 13.13 -2.15 -19.48
C ASP A 203 13.36 -1.54 -18.10
N ALA A 204 14.42 -0.74 -17.96
CA ALA A 204 14.80 -0.09 -16.73
C ALA A 204 15.04 1.41 -16.95
N VAL A 205 14.54 2.21 -15.99
CA VAL A 205 14.91 3.61 -15.84
C VAL A 205 15.58 3.76 -14.47
N VAL A 206 16.81 4.26 -14.45
CA VAL A 206 17.57 4.50 -13.23
C VAL A 206 17.86 5.99 -13.13
N THR A 207 17.52 6.59 -11.99
CA THR A 207 17.72 8.01 -11.70
C THR A 207 18.86 8.19 -10.70
N PHE A 208 19.66 9.23 -10.88
CA PHE A 208 20.81 9.56 -10.03
C PHE A 208 20.57 10.87 -9.27
N ALA A 209 21.24 11.01 -8.15
CA ALA A 209 21.17 12.24 -7.33
C ALA A 209 21.68 13.47 -8.09
N GLU A 210 22.77 13.30 -8.85
CA GLU A 210 23.41 14.35 -9.63
C GLU A 210 23.54 13.97 -11.11
N TYR A 211 23.88 14.91 -11.95
CA TYR A 211 24.20 14.62 -13.34
C TYR A 211 25.46 13.74 -13.44
N THR A 212 25.37 12.70 -14.25
CA THR A 212 26.50 11.81 -14.49
C THR A 212 27.55 12.47 -15.40
N LYS A 213 28.81 12.10 -15.20
CA LYS A 213 29.95 12.60 -16.02
C LYS A 213 30.10 11.79 -17.30
N PRO A 214 30.66 12.38 -18.38
CA PRO A 214 30.97 11.64 -19.58
C PRO A 214 31.86 10.43 -19.30
N GLY A 215 31.47 9.25 -19.80
CA GLY A 215 32.20 8.01 -19.63
C GLY A 215 31.81 7.17 -18.41
N GLU A 216 31.02 7.69 -17.48
CA GLU A 216 30.47 6.88 -16.39
C GLU A 216 29.51 5.81 -16.93
N LYS A 217 29.44 4.69 -16.23
CA LYS A 217 28.61 3.55 -16.58
C LYS A 217 27.84 3.04 -15.39
N ILE A 218 26.72 2.41 -15.68
CA ILE A 218 25.99 1.57 -14.73
C ILE A 218 26.11 0.11 -15.19
N ASP A 219 26.47 -0.77 -14.27
CA ASP A 219 26.49 -2.22 -14.48
C ASP A 219 25.22 -2.81 -13.87
N ALA A 220 24.57 -3.70 -14.63
CA ALA A 220 23.35 -4.39 -14.24
C ALA A 220 23.60 -5.90 -14.27
N GLU A 221 23.65 -6.53 -13.10
CA GLU A 221 23.81 -7.96 -12.93
C GLU A 221 22.48 -8.60 -12.57
N VAL A 222 22.04 -9.58 -13.34
CA VAL A 222 20.80 -10.34 -13.13
C VAL A 222 21.15 -11.72 -12.60
N LEU A 223 20.47 -12.10 -11.49
CA LEU A 223 20.57 -13.43 -10.89
C LEU A 223 19.19 -14.10 -10.84
N PHE A 224 19.15 -15.42 -10.85
CA PHE A 224 17.95 -16.21 -10.59
C PHE A 224 18.29 -17.35 -9.63
N GLU A 225 17.60 -17.41 -8.49
CA GLU A 225 17.89 -18.38 -7.41
C GLU A 225 19.39 -18.36 -7.01
N GLY A 226 19.97 -17.15 -6.90
CA GLY A 226 21.37 -16.94 -6.57
C GLY A 226 22.37 -17.25 -7.70
N LYS A 227 21.91 -17.74 -8.85
CA LYS A 227 22.77 -18.05 -10.01
C LYS A 227 22.84 -16.88 -10.96
N HIS A 228 24.05 -16.51 -11.36
CA HIS A 228 24.30 -15.48 -12.36
C HIS A 228 23.66 -15.85 -13.71
N ILE A 229 22.88 -14.93 -14.28
CA ILE A 229 22.24 -15.05 -15.59
C ILE A 229 23.01 -14.22 -16.62
N ARG A 230 23.27 -12.94 -16.31
CA ARG A 230 24.03 -12.03 -17.17
C ARG A 230 24.44 -10.77 -16.44
N THR A 231 25.45 -10.10 -16.99
CA THR A 231 25.83 -8.73 -16.67
C THR A 231 25.85 -7.90 -17.95
N VAL A 232 25.28 -6.71 -17.90
CA VAL A 232 25.31 -5.72 -19.00
C VAL A 232 25.71 -4.36 -18.43
N SER A 233 26.47 -3.62 -19.23
CA SER A 233 26.94 -2.27 -18.87
C SER A 233 26.34 -1.24 -19.81
N PHE A 234 25.90 -0.13 -19.26
CA PHE A 234 25.33 0.98 -20.03
C PHE A 234 26.02 2.29 -19.69
N LYS A 235 26.30 3.09 -20.73
CA LYS A 235 26.81 4.46 -20.54
C LYS A 235 25.69 5.32 -19.98
N THR A 236 26.03 6.11 -18.98
CA THR A 236 25.10 7.10 -18.40
C THR A 236 25.27 8.45 -19.09
N THR A 237 24.14 9.17 -19.26
CA THR A 237 24.15 10.49 -19.89
C THR A 237 23.06 11.34 -19.22
N GLY A 238 23.45 12.19 -18.28
CA GLY A 238 22.49 13.06 -17.59
C GLY A 238 22.07 12.56 -16.20
N LYS A 239 20.90 12.94 -15.74
CA LYS A 239 20.38 12.63 -14.39
C LYS A 239 19.60 11.31 -14.32
N ALA A 240 19.32 10.71 -15.47
CA ALA A 240 18.70 9.40 -15.58
C ALA A 240 19.24 8.65 -16.79
N VAL A 241 19.17 7.32 -16.73
CA VAL A 241 19.50 6.44 -17.86
C VAL A 241 18.37 5.45 -18.09
N THR A 242 18.02 5.24 -19.35
CA THR A 242 17.06 4.21 -19.77
C THR A 242 17.79 3.14 -20.57
N PHE A 243 17.55 1.87 -20.22
CA PHE A 243 18.15 0.74 -20.92
C PHE A 243 17.24 -0.50 -20.89
N SER A 244 17.55 -1.47 -21.75
CA SER A 244 16.83 -2.76 -21.80
C SER A 244 17.80 -3.90 -21.55
N ILE A 245 17.40 -4.84 -20.70
CA ILE A 245 18.12 -6.09 -20.42
C ILE A 245 17.39 -7.22 -21.15
N PRO A 246 18.02 -7.91 -22.14
CA PRO A 246 17.39 -9.05 -22.82
C PRO A 246 17.14 -10.21 -21.85
N MET A 247 15.92 -10.78 -21.88
CA MET A 247 15.47 -11.89 -21.01
C MET A 247 14.83 -13.01 -21.86
N PRO A 248 15.57 -13.63 -22.83
CA PRO A 248 14.99 -14.51 -23.86
C PRO A 248 14.38 -15.80 -23.32
N ASN A 249 14.86 -16.28 -22.16
CA ASN A 249 14.43 -17.53 -21.53
C ASN A 249 13.88 -17.30 -20.12
N ALA A 250 13.28 -16.14 -19.88
CA ALA A 250 12.78 -15.81 -18.57
C ALA A 250 11.64 -16.75 -18.14
N LYS A 251 11.72 -17.26 -16.92
CA LYS A 251 10.59 -17.88 -16.25
C LYS A 251 9.62 -16.78 -15.80
N LEU A 252 8.36 -16.90 -16.21
CA LEU A 252 7.37 -15.89 -15.90
C LEU A 252 6.93 -15.98 -14.45
N TRP A 253 6.67 -14.84 -13.85
CA TRP A 253 6.01 -14.74 -12.56
C TRP A 253 4.51 -15.02 -12.71
N ASN A 254 3.95 -15.88 -11.86
CA ASN A 254 2.52 -16.12 -11.73
C ASN A 254 2.18 -16.60 -10.33
N LEU A 255 0.90 -16.87 -10.05
CA LEU A 255 0.39 -17.23 -8.71
C LEU A 255 0.93 -18.56 -8.19
N GLU A 256 1.23 -19.51 -9.10
CA GLU A 256 1.72 -20.87 -8.75
C GLU A 256 3.26 -20.90 -8.72
N HIS A 257 3.88 -20.12 -9.58
CA HIS A 257 5.33 -20.01 -9.73
C HIS A 257 5.75 -18.54 -9.69
N PRO A 258 5.86 -17.94 -8.49
CA PRO A 258 6.23 -16.54 -8.33
C PRO A 258 7.73 -16.32 -8.56
N ASN A 259 8.17 -16.58 -9.80
CA ASN A 259 9.57 -16.47 -10.19
C ASN A 259 10.05 -15.03 -10.13
N LEU A 260 11.03 -14.76 -9.27
CA LEU A 260 11.68 -13.46 -9.12
C LEU A 260 13.15 -13.56 -9.49
N TYR A 261 13.64 -12.53 -10.15
CA TYR A 261 15.04 -12.32 -10.49
C TYR A 261 15.60 -11.22 -9.61
N ASP A 262 16.77 -11.42 -9.03
CA ASP A 262 17.52 -10.35 -8.37
C ASP A 262 18.22 -9.50 -9.43
N LEU A 263 18.27 -8.21 -9.21
CA LEU A 263 18.97 -7.23 -10.05
C LEU A 263 19.88 -6.40 -9.16
N LYS A 264 21.20 -6.55 -9.36
CA LYS A 264 22.21 -5.74 -8.71
C LYS A 264 22.67 -4.65 -9.68
N LEU A 265 22.53 -3.40 -9.28
CA LEU A 265 22.94 -2.23 -10.04
C LEU A 265 24.13 -1.59 -9.37
N THR A 266 25.23 -1.40 -10.11
CA THR A 266 26.45 -0.74 -9.62
C THR A 266 26.75 0.50 -10.44
N PHE A 267 26.81 1.65 -9.77
CA PHE A 267 27.19 2.94 -10.35
C PHE A 267 28.31 3.56 -9.53
N GLY A 268 29.52 3.56 -10.07
CA GLY A 268 30.71 4.00 -9.35
C GLY A 268 30.91 3.19 -8.07
N LYS A 269 30.78 3.84 -6.90
CA LYS A 269 30.86 3.20 -5.57
C LYS A 269 29.49 2.83 -5.00
N ASP A 270 28.38 3.26 -5.61
CA ASP A 270 27.04 2.90 -5.16
C ASP A 270 26.62 1.56 -5.73
N THR A 271 26.12 0.70 -4.87
CA THR A 271 25.53 -0.59 -5.27
C THR A 271 24.17 -0.71 -4.60
N VAL A 272 23.15 -0.98 -5.42
CA VAL A 272 21.80 -1.28 -4.95
C VAL A 272 21.35 -2.63 -5.45
N THR A 273 20.66 -3.36 -4.58
CA THR A 273 20.00 -4.62 -4.95
C THR A 273 18.49 -4.41 -4.97
N THR A 274 17.87 -4.84 -6.06
CA THR A 274 16.42 -4.87 -6.26
C THR A 274 16.02 -6.22 -6.87
N TYR A 275 14.74 -6.38 -7.20
CA TYR A 275 14.26 -7.60 -7.87
C TYR A 275 13.11 -7.29 -8.82
N PHE A 276 12.82 -8.22 -9.73
CA PHE A 276 11.68 -8.13 -10.66
C PHE A 276 11.10 -9.50 -10.97
N GLY A 277 9.83 -9.50 -11.40
CA GLY A 277 9.18 -10.67 -11.99
C GLY A 277 8.80 -10.38 -13.42
N MET A 278 9.16 -11.28 -14.34
CA MET A 278 8.74 -11.17 -15.74
C MET A 278 7.27 -11.59 -15.83
N ARG A 279 6.37 -10.62 -16.04
CA ARG A 279 4.93 -10.88 -16.19
C ARG A 279 4.27 -9.80 -17.04
N LYS A 280 3.13 -10.16 -17.64
CA LYS A 280 2.24 -9.27 -18.37
C LYS A 280 0.86 -9.29 -17.73
N ILE A 281 0.28 -8.11 -17.48
CA ILE A 281 -1.13 -7.96 -17.13
C ILE A 281 -1.84 -7.26 -18.29
N ALA A 282 -3.01 -7.72 -18.66
CA ALA A 282 -3.77 -7.14 -19.76
C ALA A 282 -5.28 -7.24 -19.49
N VAL A 283 -6.04 -6.37 -20.11
CA VAL A 283 -7.49 -6.46 -20.22
C VAL A 283 -7.81 -6.99 -21.62
N ASN A 284 -8.60 -8.07 -21.70
CA ASN A 284 -9.01 -8.67 -22.95
C ASN A 284 -10.51 -9.06 -22.92
N GLY A 285 -11.35 -8.26 -23.58
CA GLY A 285 -12.81 -8.39 -23.50
C GLY A 285 -13.29 -8.24 -22.05
N TYR A 286 -13.94 -9.29 -21.51
CA TYR A 286 -14.42 -9.29 -20.13
C TYR A 286 -13.40 -9.82 -19.12
N ALA A 287 -12.21 -10.23 -19.56
CA ALA A 287 -11.21 -10.86 -18.71
C ALA A 287 -10.05 -9.93 -18.38
N ILE A 288 -9.53 -10.10 -17.18
CA ILE A 288 -8.18 -9.67 -16.83
C ILE A 288 -7.26 -10.87 -17.07
N GLU A 289 -6.17 -10.66 -17.80
CA GLU A 289 -5.22 -11.72 -18.15
C GLU A 289 -3.89 -11.51 -17.46
N LEU A 290 -3.32 -12.61 -16.96
CA LEU A 290 -1.96 -12.71 -16.49
C LEU A 290 -1.19 -13.62 -17.45
N ASN A 291 -0.16 -13.08 -18.12
CA ASN A 291 0.63 -13.81 -19.11
C ASN A 291 -0.24 -14.44 -20.21
N ASP A 292 -1.16 -13.65 -20.78
CA ASP A 292 -2.08 -14.04 -21.84
C ASP A 292 -3.08 -15.15 -21.45
N LYS A 293 -3.33 -15.36 -20.16
CA LYS A 293 -4.30 -16.31 -19.64
C LYS A 293 -5.30 -15.59 -18.74
N PRO A 294 -6.61 -15.81 -18.93
CA PRO A 294 -7.62 -15.29 -18.01
C PRO A 294 -7.35 -15.74 -16.58
N VAL A 295 -7.34 -14.79 -15.67
CA VAL A 295 -7.27 -15.04 -14.23
C VAL A 295 -8.47 -14.42 -13.55
N TYR A 296 -9.30 -15.25 -12.93
CA TYR A 296 -10.38 -14.75 -12.10
C TYR A 296 -9.80 -14.29 -10.77
N GLN A 297 -10.00 -13.03 -10.42
CA GLN A 297 -9.47 -12.47 -9.17
C GLN A 297 -10.46 -12.70 -8.03
N ARG A 298 -10.06 -13.56 -7.10
CA ARG A 298 -10.79 -13.90 -5.86
C ARG A 298 -10.12 -13.12 -4.73
N LEU A 299 -10.54 -11.88 -4.58
CA LEU A 299 -9.90 -10.95 -3.67
C LEU A 299 -10.60 -10.90 -2.33
N VAL A 300 -9.84 -10.45 -1.34
CA VAL A 300 -10.35 -10.04 -0.03
C VAL A 300 -9.96 -8.60 0.25
N LEU A 301 -10.80 -7.86 0.95
CA LEU A 301 -10.51 -6.53 1.40
C LEU A 301 -9.59 -6.61 2.62
N ASP A 302 -8.40 -6.01 2.54
CA ASP A 302 -7.43 -5.95 3.63
C ASP A 302 -7.31 -4.50 4.10
N GLN A 303 -7.68 -4.25 5.35
CA GLN A 303 -7.59 -2.92 5.96
C GLN A 303 -6.17 -2.61 6.46
N GLY A 304 -5.34 -3.64 6.70
CA GLY A 304 -3.99 -3.47 7.22
C GLY A 304 -3.94 -2.86 8.63
N TYR A 305 -4.90 -3.20 9.49
CA TYR A 305 -4.93 -2.79 10.89
C TYR A 305 -4.56 -3.96 11.81
N TYR A 306 -3.94 -3.64 12.95
CA TYR A 306 -3.44 -4.58 13.95
C TYR A 306 -3.90 -4.16 15.34
N GLU A 307 -4.26 -5.11 16.20
CA GLU A 307 -4.84 -4.84 17.51
C GLU A 307 -3.95 -3.95 18.38
N ASP A 308 -2.67 -4.28 18.50
CA ASP A 308 -1.72 -3.58 19.37
C ASP A 308 -0.93 -2.45 18.64
N GLY A 309 -0.82 -2.53 17.31
CA GLY A 309 -0.02 -1.61 16.50
C GLY A 309 -0.83 -0.60 15.68
N ILE A 310 -2.14 -0.75 15.65
CA ILE A 310 -3.11 0.05 14.85
C ILE A 310 -2.76 -0.04 13.36
N ILE A 311 -2.06 0.94 12.83
CA ILE A 311 -1.69 1.01 11.41
C ILE A 311 -0.37 0.31 11.08
N THR A 312 0.47 0.05 12.09
CA THR A 312 1.79 -0.58 11.94
C THR A 312 1.76 -2.03 12.36
N ALA A 313 2.17 -2.93 11.48
CA ALA A 313 2.31 -4.34 11.85
C ALA A 313 3.34 -4.51 12.97
N PRO A 314 3.04 -5.33 14.02
CA PRO A 314 3.99 -5.58 15.12
C PRO A 314 5.34 -6.11 14.64
N THR A 315 5.33 -6.98 13.65
CA THR A 315 6.52 -7.56 13.01
C THR A 315 6.34 -7.64 11.49
N VAL A 316 7.42 -7.81 10.77
CA VAL A 316 7.37 -8.04 9.31
C VAL A 316 6.73 -9.39 8.95
N GLU A 317 6.83 -10.37 9.85
CA GLU A 317 6.19 -11.68 9.72
C GLU A 317 4.67 -11.58 9.74
N GLU A 318 4.07 -10.62 10.48
CA GLU A 318 2.62 -10.43 10.47
C GLU A 318 2.11 -9.98 9.10
N LEU A 319 2.87 -9.15 8.37
CA LEU A 319 2.54 -8.77 6.99
C LEU A 319 2.52 -9.99 6.05
N LYS A 320 3.45 -10.92 6.25
CA LYS A 320 3.48 -12.19 5.53
C LYS A 320 2.34 -13.12 5.93
N ASN A 321 2.04 -13.15 7.22
CA ASN A 321 0.99 -14.00 7.79
C ASN A 321 -0.39 -13.65 7.23
N ASP A 322 -0.73 -12.38 7.09
CA ASP A 322 -2.02 -11.94 6.52
C ASP A 322 -2.20 -12.48 5.09
N ILE A 323 -1.14 -12.48 4.26
CA ILE A 323 -1.18 -13.10 2.93
C ILE A 323 -1.35 -14.62 3.00
N LEU A 324 -0.64 -15.29 3.93
CA LEU A 324 -0.75 -16.75 4.09
C LEU A 324 -2.14 -17.17 4.58
N LEU A 325 -2.73 -16.42 5.51
CA LEU A 325 -4.09 -16.62 6.00
C LEU A 325 -5.12 -16.44 4.87
N SER A 326 -4.98 -15.39 4.06
CA SER A 326 -5.81 -15.15 2.89
C SER A 326 -5.72 -16.31 1.88
N LYS A 327 -4.51 -16.74 1.52
CA LYS A 327 -4.29 -17.88 0.61
C LYS A 327 -4.78 -19.21 1.19
N LYS A 328 -4.71 -19.40 2.51
CA LYS A 328 -5.18 -20.61 3.20
C LYS A 328 -6.65 -20.86 2.94
N VAL A 329 -7.48 -19.84 2.98
CA VAL A 329 -8.92 -19.98 2.73
C VAL A 329 -9.29 -19.95 1.25
N GLY A 330 -8.35 -19.63 0.34
CA GLY A 330 -8.54 -19.75 -1.11
C GLY A 330 -8.63 -18.44 -1.89
N PHE A 331 -8.42 -17.29 -1.27
CA PHE A 331 -8.22 -16.04 -2.02
C PHE A 331 -6.89 -16.08 -2.76
N ASN A 332 -6.82 -15.38 -3.89
CA ASN A 332 -5.61 -15.26 -4.70
C ASN A 332 -5.06 -13.82 -4.75
N GLY A 333 -5.67 -12.91 -4.00
CA GLY A 333 -5.25 -11.52 -3.92
C GLY A 333 -6.09 -10.70 -2.95
N ALA A 334 -5.74 -9.42 -2.83
CA ALA A 334 -6.43 -8.43 -2.00
C ALA A 334 -6.56 -7.08 -2.69
N ARG A 335 -7.56 -6.31 -2.27
CA ARG A 335 -7.51 -4.86 -2.33
C ARG A 335 -6.84 -4.37 -1.04
N LEU A 336 -5.75 -3.60 -1.17
CA LEU A 336 -5.04 -2.99 -0.05
C LEU A 336 -5.76 -1.70 0.33
N HIS A 337 -6.84 -1.86 1.13
CA HIS A 337 -7.94 -0.92 1.19
C HIS A 337 -7.59 0.40 1.87
N MET A 338 -7.78 1.49 1.13
CA MET A 338 -7.65 2.89 1.59
C MET A 338 -6.39 3.17 2.42
N LYS A 339 -5.29 2.50 2.09
CA LYS A 339 -4.00 2.60 2.77
C LYS A 339 -2.87 2.29 1.79
N VAL A 340 -1.78 3.03 1.87
CA VAL A 340 -0.53 2.65 1.20
C VAL A 340 0.24 1.75 2.16
N PHE A 341 0.19 0.45 1.92
CA PHE A 341 0.76 -0.55 2.82
C PHE A 341 2.28 -0.45 2.92
N GLU A 342 2.84 -0.99 3.98
CA GLU A 342 4.29 -1.09 4.16
C GLU A 342 4.93 -1.84 2.98
N PRO A 343 6.16 -1.48 2.55
CA PRO A 343 6.80 -2.10 1.39
C PRO A 343 6.92 -3.63 1.45
N TYR A 344 7.01 -4.18 2.65
CA TYR A 344 7.08 -5.63 2.85
C TYR A 344 5.76 -6.37 2.55
N SER A 345 4.61 -5.69 2.59
CA SER A 345 3.35 -6.29 2.15
C SER A 345 3.42 -6.65 0.66
N LEU A 346 3.93 -5.75 -0.18
CA LEU A 346 4.11 -6.01 -1.61
C LEU A 346 5.24 -7.02 -1.85
N TYR A 347 6.34 -6.93 -1.10
CA TYR A 347 7.44 -7.88 -1.20
C TYR A 347 6.99 -9.33 -0.96
N TYR A 348 6.17 -9.56 0.07
CA TYR A 348 5.63 -10.89 0.32
C TYR A 348 4.55 -11.29 -0.69
N ALA A 349 3.74 -10.35 -1.18
CA ALA A 349 2.82 -10.61 -2.28
C ALA A 349 3.58 -11.06 -3.53
N ASP A 350 4.68 -10.39 -3.88
CA ASP A 350 5.56 -10.76 -4.99
C ASP A 350 6.17 -12.15 -4.81
N LYS A 351 6.65 -12.47 -3.61
CA LYS A 351 7.29 -13.75 -3.29
C LYS A 351 6.34 -14.93 -3.18
N LEU A 352 5.11 -14.67 -2.76
CA LEU A 352 4.14 -15.72 -2.49
C LEU A 352 3.14 -15.94 -3.64
N GLY A 353 3.22 -15.14 -4.71
CA GLY A 353 2.28 -15.22 -5.82
C GLY A 353 0.87 -14.81 -5.37
N TYR A 354 0.69 -13.54 -5.02
CA TYR A 354 -0.55 -12.99 -4.50
C TYR A 354 -0.87 -11.66 -5.20
N LEU A 355 -2.06 -11.51 -5.78
CA LEU A 355 -2.42 -10.32 -6.54
C LEU A 355 -2.80 -9.18 -5.59
N VAL A 356 -2.39 -7.96 -5.90
CA VAL A 356 -2.79 -6.79 -5.11
C VAL A 356 -3.26 -5.64 -5.99
N TRP A 357 -4.29 -4.94 -5.53
CA TRP A 357 -4.72 -3.64 -6.05
C TRP A 357 -4.18 -2.56 -5.12
N GLY A 358 -3.48 -1.58 -5.69
CA GLY A 358 -2.94 -0.44 -4.97
C GLY A 358 -4.02 0.64 -4.79
N GLU A 359 -4.28 1.02 -3.55
CA GLU A 359 -5.27 2.03 -3.19
C GLU A 359 -4.64 3.21 -2.44
N PHE A 360 -5.46 4.22 -2.16
CA PHE A 360 -5.03 5.42 -1.45
C PHE A 360 -6.11 5.88 -0.46
N PRO A 361 -5.75 6.47 0.68
CA PRO A 361 -6.68 6.84 1.75
C PRO A 361 -7.44 8.13 1.45
N ASN A 362 -8.34 8.15 0.48
CA ASN A 362 -9.00 9.38 0.00
C ASN A 362 -10.02 9.99 0.97
N TRP A 363 -10.62 9.20 1.89
CA TRP A 363 -11.62 9.76 2.81
C TRP A 363 -11.02 10.85 3.71
N GLY A 364 -11.86 11.78 4.16
CA GLY A 364 -11.45 13.00 4.88
C GLY A 364 -11.18 14.18 3.94
N LEU A 365 -10.71 13.91 2.74
CA LEU A 365 -10.36 14.92 1.74
C LEU A 365 -11.60 15.52 1.05
N ASN A 366 -11.59 16.83 0.79
CA ASN A 366 -12.59 17.47 -0.08
C ASN A 366 -12.23 17.30 -1.55
N GLU A 367 -12.60 16.17 -2.15
CA GLU A 367 -12.35 15.86 -3.57
C GLU A 367 -13.16 16.77 -4.54
N GLY A 368 -14.15 17.50 -4.02
CA GLY A 368 -14.95 18.47 -4.76
C GLY A 368 -14.26 19.82 -5.00
N ASP A 369 -13.07 20.04 -4.44
CA ASP A 369 -12.30 21.26 -4.52
C ASP A 369 -10.95 21.06 -5.20
N ILE A 370 -10.46 22.09 -5.90
CA ILE A 370 -9.13 22.03 -6.55
C ILE A 370 -8.01 21.93 -5.52
N GLY A 371 -8.20 22.48 -4.32
CA GLY A 371 -7.27 22.33 -3.20
C GLY A 371 -7.12 20.89 -2.77
N GLY A 372 -8.23 20.12 -2.74
CA GLY A 372 -8.21 18.68 -2.49
C GLY A 372 -7.41 17.92 -3.53
N LEU A 373 -7.60 18.20 -4.82
CA LEU A 373 -6.78 17.59 -5.88
C LEU A 373 -5.29 17.89 -5.69
N ASN A 374 -4.94 19.14 -5.39
CA ASN A 374 -3.56 19.56 -5.17
C ASN A 374 -2.94 18.90 -3.92
N ALA A 375 -3.74 18.64 -2.90
CA ALA A 375 -3.29 17.91 -1.70
C ALA A 375 -3.12 16.40 -1.94
N PHE A 376 -3.94 15.81 -2.81
CA PHE A 376 -3.97 14.39 -3.10
C PHE A 376 -2.84 13.93 -4.03
N LEU A 377 -2.65 14.66 -5.15
CA LEU A 377 -1.78 14.22 -6.25
C LEU A 377 -0.34 13.92 -5.85
N PRO A 378 0.35 14.74 -5.03
CA PRO A 378 1.74 14.44 -4.66
C PRO A 378 1.88 13.07 -4.00
N GLY A 379 1.11 12.80 -2.94
CA GLY A 379 1.16 11.53 -2.22
C GLY A 379 0.73 10.33 -3.09
N TRP A 380 -0.29 10.49 -3.94
CA TRP A 380 -0.68 9.46 -4.88
C TRP A 380 0.43 9.12 -5.89
N MET A 381 1.06 10.14 -6.48
CA MET A 381 2.17 9.95 -7.42
C MET A 381 3.38 9.26 -6.77
N GLU A 382 3.69 9.60 -5.52
CA GLU A 382 4.73 8.95 -4.73
C GLU A 382 4.41 7.46 -4.49
N ALA A 383 3.16 7.16 -4.11
CA ALA A 383 2.70 5.78 -3.92
C ALA A 383 2.80 4.95 -5.21
N VAL A 384 2.30 5.49 -6.34
CA VAL A 384 2.37 4.81 -7.65
C VAL A 384 3.82 4.56 -8.06
N LYS A 385 4.71 5.54 -7.92
CA LYS A 385 6.14 5.38 -8.25
C LYS A 385 6.83 4.35 -7.36
N ARG A 386 6.57 4.40 -6.04
CA ARG A 386 7.13 3.45 -5.06
C ARG A 386 6.82 2.01 -5.42
N ASP A 387 5.56 1.75 -5.79
CA ASP A 387 5.05 0.39 -5.94
C ASP A 387 5.03 -0.13 -7.39
N TYR A 388 5.32 0.74 -8.36
CA TYR A 388 5.29 0.46 -9.81
C TYR A 388 5.94 -0.87 -10.19
N SER A 389 7.13 -1.16 -9.67
CA SER A 389 7.94 -2.31 -10.09
C SER A 389 7.48 -3.64 -9.48
N SER A 390 6.41 -3.67 -8.66
CA SER A 390 5.88 -4.91 -8.06
C SER A 390 5.18 -5.80 -9.09
N PRO A 391 5.58 -7.07 -9.31
CA PRO A 391 4.86 -7.98 -10.17
C PRO A 391 3.49 -8.40 -9.60
N ALA A 392 3.30 -8.41 -8.29
CA ALA A 392 2.03 -8.72 -7.63
C ALA A 392 0.97 -7.65 -7.86
N LEU A 393 1.39 -6.40 -8.07
CA LEU A 393 0.49 -5.28 -8.29
C LEU A 393 -0.15 -5.37 -9.68
N VAL A 394 -1.49 -5.49 -9.73
CA VAL A 394 -2.23 -5.76 -10.96
C VAL A 394 -3.16 -4.64 -11.39
N GLY A 395 -3.40 -3.65 -10.54
CA GLY A 395 -4.22 -2.49 -10.87
C GLY A 395 -4.14 -1.40 -9.81
N TRP A 396 -4.67 -0.24 -10.15
CA TRP A 396 -4.71 0.96 -9.30
C TRP A 396 -6.14 1.40 -9.04
N CYS A 397 -6.41 1.84 -7.82
CA CYS A 397 -7.70 2.40 -7.42
C CYS A 397 -7.48 3.59 -6.46
N PRO A 398 -7.34 4.83 -6.99
CA PRO A 398 -7.03 6.00 -6.17
C PRO A 398 -8.13 6.42 -5.21
N PHE A 399 -9.39 6.19 -5.56
CA PHE A 399 -10.53 6.64 -4.76
C PHE A 399 -11.46 5.47 -4.40
N ASN A 400 -12.14 5.59 -3.27
CA ASN A 400 -13.17 4.67 -2.82
C ASN A 400 -14.46 5.41 -2.45
N GLU A 401 -15.61 4.91 -2.91
CA GLU A 401 -16.96 5.34 -2.54
C GLU A 401 -17.20 6.85 -2.63
N THR A 402 -16.88 7.43 -3.78
CA THR A 402 -17.06 8.86 -4.02
C THR A 402 -18.48 9.18 -4.49
N GLY A 403 -19.07 10.23 -3.97
CA GLY A 403 -20.45 10.63 -4.27
C GLY A 403 -20.59 11.55 -5.48
N GLU A 404 -21.85 11.73 -5.95
CA GLU A 404 -22.22 12.51 -7.16
C GLU A 404 -21.82 13.99 -7.11
N ARG A 405 -21.68 14.57 -5.93
CA ARG A 405 -21.37 16.00 -5.75
C ARG A 405 -19.89 16.32 -5.94
N ARG A 406 -19.08 15.34 -6.35
CA ARG A 406 -17.65 15.53 -6.55
C ARG A 406 -17.36 16.02 -7.97
N ARG A 407 -16.22 16.65 -8.13
CA ARG A 407 -15.81 17.17 -9.44
C ARG A 407 -15.30 16.03 -10.33
N ALA A 408 -15.95 15.83 -11.46
CA ALA A 408 -15.54 14.81 -12.43
C ALA A 408 -14.10 15.02 -12.96
N ASP A 409 -13.65 16.26 -13.06
CA ASP A 409 -12.30 16.58 -13.49
C ASP A 409 -11.21 16.16 -12.48
N THR A 410 -11.51 16.10 -11.17
CA THR A 410 -10.59 15.52 -10.18
C THR A 410 -10.24 14.08 -10.52
N PHE A 411 -11.26 13.23 -10.78
CA PHE A 411 -11.05 11.80 -11.09
C PHE A 411 -10.34 11.63 -12.43
N LYS A 412 -10.73 12.39 -13.47
CA LYS A 412 -10.04 12.38 -14.77
C LYS A 412 -8.57 12.77 -14.68
N ASN A 413 -8.25 13.79 -13.90
CA ASN A 413 -6.87 14.23 -13.73
C ASN A 413 -6.04 13.18 -13.01
N VAL A 414 -6.55 12.58 -11.93
CA VAL A 414 -5.85 11.50 -11.21
C VAL A 414 -5.69 10.27 -12.10
N TYR A 415 -6.73 9.86 -12.82
CA TYR A 415 -6.64 8.77 -13.80
C TYR A 415 -5.55 9.05 -14.86
N ASN A 416 -5.55 10.23 -15.47
CA ASN A 416 -4.57 10.60 -16.50
C ASN A 416 -3.14 10.66 -15.97
N VAL A 417 -2.94 11.18 -14.75
CA VAL A 417 -1.63 11.17 -14.08
C VAL A 417 -1.18 9.75 -13.78
N THR A 418 -2.07 8.90 -13.28
CA THR A 418 -1.76 7.49 -13.03
C THR A 418 -1.37 6.79 -14.32
N ARG A 419 -2.13 6.99 -15.42
CA ARG A 419 -1.86 6.44 -16.74
C ARG A 419 -0.53 6.93 -17.33
N ALA A 420 -0.15 8.17 -17.07
CA ALA A 420 1.15 8.72 -17.51
C ALA A 420 2.34 8.08 -16.77
N ILE A 421 2.15 7.71 -15.49
CA ILE A 421 3.19 7.03 -14.69
C ILE A 421 3.21 5.53 -15.03
N ASP A 422 2.03 4.90 -15.10
CA ASP A 422 1.84 3.48 -15.38
C ASP A 422 0.85 3.26 -16.55
N PRO A 423 1.35 3.14 -17.77
CA PRO A 423 0.52 2.92 -18.95
C PRO A 423 -0.02 1.49 -19.08
N TYR A 424 0.44 0.55 -18.24
CA TYR A 424 0.22 -0.89 -18.44
C TYR A 424 -0.90 -1.47 -17.60
N ARG A 425 -1.03 -1.05 -16.33
CA ARG A 425 -2.02 -1.62 -15.42
C ARG A 425 -3.38 -0.99 -15.62
N PRO A 426 -4.47 -1.75 -15.45
CA PRO A 426 -5.82 -1.18 -15.41
C PRO A 426 -6.00 -0.26 -14.20
N ILE A 427 -6.85 0.73 -14.36
CA ILE A 427 -7.21 1.71 -13.36
C ILE A 427 -8.71 1.66 -13.13
N ILE A 428 -9.14 1.52 -11.90
CA ILE A 428 -10.47 1.85 -11.41
C ILE A 428 -10.38 3.26 -10.86
N ASP A 429 -11.09 4.22 -11.45
CA ASP A 429 -10.99 5.62 -11.05
C ASP A 429 -11.47 5.86 -9.62
N THR A 430 -12.58 5.23 -9.26
CA THR A 430 -13.12 5.21 -7.90
C THR A 430 -13.89 3.92 -7.67
N SER A 431 -13.57 3.18 -6.62
CA SER A 431 -14.22 1.90 -6.34
C SER A 431 -15.65 2.09 -5.86
N GLY A 432 -16.58 1.45 -6.56
CA GLY A 432 -18.00 1.59 -6.32
C GLY A 432 -18.54 3.00 -6.62
N TYR A 433 -19.84 3.21 -6.48
CA TYR A 433 -20.56 4.47 -6.64
C TYR A 433 -20.41 5.13 -8.02
N VAL A 434 -19.65 6.22 -8.15
CA VAL A 434 -19.59 7.07 -9.35
C VAL A 434 -18.34 6.78 -10.14
N HIS A 435 -18.46 6.33 -11.38
CA HIS A 435 -17.36 6.29 -12.35
C HIS A 435 -17.39 7.49 -13.28
N VAL A 436 -16.22 8.01 -13.61
CA VAL A 436 -16.03 9.13 -14.57
C VAL A 436 -15.20 8.69 -15.76
N ILE A 437 -14.20 7.82 -15.54
CA ILE A 437 -13.35 7.19 -16.56
C ILE A 437 -12.66 5.96 -15.96
N THR A 438 -13.00 4.76 -16.37
CA THR A 438 -12.48 3.54 -15.76
C THR A 438 -12.17 2.45 -16.79
N ASP A 439 -11.08 1.69 -16.57
CA ASP A 439 -10.77 0.52 -17.42
C ASP A 439 -11.54 -0.72 -17.00
N ILE A 440 -11.88 -0.82 -15.73
CA ILE A 440 -12.66 -1.90 -15.12
C ILE A 440 -13.90 -1.27 -14.50
N TYR A 441 -15.08 -1.76 -14.85
CA TYR A 441 -16.31 -1.29 -14.23
C TYR A 441 -16.57 -2.06 -12.96
N ASP A 442 -16.54 -1.39 -11.82
CA ASP A 442 -16.76 -2.05 -10.56
C ASP A 442 -17.99 -1.55 -9.80
N VAL A 443 -18.49 -2.37 -8.90
CA VAL A 443 -19.62 -2.07 -8.03
C VAL A 443 -19.41 -2.63 -6.63
N HIS A 444 -20.02 -1.98 -5.62
CA HIS A 444 -20.21 -2.52 -4.29
C HIS A 444 -21.60 -3.13 -4.18
N ASP A 445 -21.69 -4.39 -3.76
CA ASP A 445 -22.96 -5.10 -3.60
C ASP A 445 -22.96 -5.97 -2.35
N TYR A 446 -23.56 -5.47 -1.30
CA TYR A 446 -23.71 -6.14 -0.02
C TYR A 446 -25.03 -6.90 0.15
N ASP A 447 -25.70 -7.27 -0.97
CA ASP A 447 -26.86 -8.14 -0.91
C ASP A 447 -26.52 -9.48 -0.26
N GLN A 448 -27.27 -9.86 0.76
CA GLN A 448 -27.06 -11.09 1.52
C GLN A 448 -27.87 -12.27 0.98
N ASN A 449 -28.70 -12.06 -0.04
CA ASN A 449 -29.55 -13.08 -0.63
C ASN A 449 -29.00 -13.51 -2.02
N PRO A 450 -28.49 -14.74 -2.16
CA PRO A 450 -27.97 -15.22 -3.45
C PRO A 450 -28.98 -15.20 -4.60
N HIS A 451 -30.27 -15.32 -4.30
CA HIS A 451 -31.31 -15.30 -5.34
C HIS A 451 -31.49 -13.88 -5.92
N THR A 452 -31.62 -12.86 -5.08
CA THR A 452 -31.75 -11.47 -5.53
C THR A 452 -30.47 -10.98 -6.21
N MET A 453 -29.31 -11.34 -5.67
CA MET A 453 -28.02 -11.06 -6.30
C MET A 453 -27.90 -11.68 -7.70
N LYS A 454 -28.33 -12.93 -7.88
CA LYS A 454 -28.35 -13.59 -9.20
C LYS A 454 -29.28 -12.87 -10.19
N GLN A 455 -30.46 -12.46 -9.74
CA GLN A 455 -31.36 -11.68 -10.59
C GLN A 455 -30.76 -10.34 -11.01
N ARG A 456 -30.08 -9.66 -10.11
CA ARG A 456 -29.39 -8.37 -10.34
C ARG A 456 -28.33 -8.48 -11.46
N TYR A 457 -27.56 -9.56 -11.49
CA TYR A 457 -26.50 -9.75 -12.48
C TYR A 457 -26.94 -10.52 -13.75
N LYS A 458 -28.23 -10.82 -13.89
CA LYS A 458 -28.75 -11.53 -15.07
C LYS A 458 -28.53 -10.75 -16.35
N SER A 459 -28.74 -9.43 -16.36
CA SER A 459 -28.50 -8.57 -17.51
C SER A 459 -27.03 -8.56 -17.96
N LEU A 460 -26.09 -8.59 -17.02
CA LEU A 460 -24.68 -8.74 -17.34
C LEU A 460 -24.38 -10.08 -18.01
N GLU A 461 -24.95 -11.18 -17.49
CA GLU A 461 -24.79 -12.55 -18.05
C GLU A 461 -25.33 -12.66 -19.46
N THR A 462 -26.59 -12.27 -19.69
CA THR A 462 -27.29 -12.44 -20.96
C THR A 462 -26.92 -11.38 -22.00
N GLY A 463 -26.55 -10.19 -21.57
CA GLY A 463 -26.37 -9.01 -22.42
C GLY A 463 -27.69 -8.32 -22.77
N GLU A 464 -28.79 -8.72 -22.13
CA GLU A 464 -30.11 -8.15 -22.33
C GLU A 464 -30.55 -7.34 -21.12
N GLY A 465 -31.13 -6.16 -21.36
CA GLY A 465 -31.56 -5.26 -20.31
C GLY A 465 -30.42 -4.39 -19.72
N LYS A 466 -30.71 -3.72 -18.61
CA LYS A 466 -29.78 -2.79 -17.99
C LYS A 466 -28.87 -3.50 -17.00
N VAL A 467 -27.57 -3.37 -17.19
CA VAL A 467 -26.57 -3.89 -16.25
C VAL A 467 -26.65 -3.09 -14.94
N PHE A 468 -26.53 -3.78 -13.82
CA PHE A 468 -26.48 -3.14 -12.50
C PHE A 468 -25.26 -2.26 -12.36
N VAL A 469 -25.45 -1.05 -11.84
CA VAL A 469 -24.43 -0.07 -11.48
C VAL A 469 -24.84 0.63 -10.18
N ASN A 470 -23.89 1.07 -9.37
CA ASN A 470 -24.21 1.78 -8.13
C ASN A 470 -24.73 3.20 -8.39
N ASN A 471 -24.26 3.83 -9.47
CA ASN A 471 -24.65 5.17 -9.85
C ASN A 471 -24.64 5.35 -11.36
N GLU A 472 -25.58 6.11 -11.90
CA GLU A 472 -25.79 6.31 -13.35
C GLU A 472 -25.38 7.71 -13.82
N THR A 473 -24.76 8.50 -12.95
CA THR A 473 -24.61 9.94 -13.17
C THR A 473 -23.58 10.29 -14.25
N HIS A 474 -22.51 9.50 -14.38
CA HIS A 474 -21.38 9.81 -15.26
C HIS A 474 -21.09 8.72 -16.28
N GLU A 475 -20.03 7.93 -16.10
CA GLU A 475 -19.66 6.89 -17.06
C GLU A 475 -20.64 5.72 -17.03
N ARG A 476 -21.03 5.28 -18.21
CA ARG A 476 -21.89 4.11 -18.38
C ARG A 476 -21.06 2.86 -18.54
N TYR A 477 -21.64 1.72 -18.15
CA TYR A 477 -21.07 0.43 -18.49
C TYR A 477 -21.20 0.19 -20.01
N GLU A 478 -20.08 0.02 -20.69
CA GLU A 478 -19.98 -0.16 -22.13
C GLU A 478 -19.31 -1.50 -22.52
N GLY A 479 -19.24 -2.45 -21.57
CA GLY A 479 -18.64 -3.77 -21.82
C GLY A 479 -17.23 -3.95 -21.25
N GLN A 480 -16.79 -3.06 -20.38
CA GLN A 480 -15.54 -3.22 -19.60
C GLN A 480 -15.59 -4.55 -18.81
N PRO A 481 -14.45 -5.13 -18.38
CA PRO A 481 -14.46 -6.18 -17.38
C PRO A 481 -15.26 -5.75 -16.15
N TYR A 482 -16.09 -6.65 -15.63
CA TYR A 482 -16.99 -6.31 -14.53
C TYR A 482 -16.50 -6.95 -13.22
N PHE A 483 -16.40 -6.14 -12.18
CA PHE A 483 -15.83 -6.51 -10.90
C PHE A 483 -16.78 -6.13 -9.75
N VAL A 484 -17.15 -7.07 -8.88
CA VAL A 484 -17.84 -6.76 -7.63
C VAL A 484 -16.76 -6.53 -6.56
N SER A 485 -16.31 -5.28 -6.45
CA SER A 485 -15.12 -4.86 -5.72
C SER A 485 -15.30 -4.79 -4.21
N GLU A 486 -16.55 -4.84 -3.73
CA GLU A 486 -16.90 -5.12 -2.35
C GLU A 486 -18.20 -5.92 -2.27
N MET A 487 -18.17 -7.01 -1.49
CA MET A 487 -19.34 -7.87 -1.31
C MET A 487 -19.27 -8.71 -0.03
N GLY A 488 -20.37 -9.33 0.32
CA GLY A 488 -20.47 -10.25 1.46
C GLY A 488 -20.51 -9.51 2.78
N GLY A 489 -19.39 -9.44 3.48
CA GLY A 489 -19.32 -8.76 4.77
C GLY A 489 -20.25 -9.38 5.82
N ILE A 490 -20.45 -10.71 5.77
CA ILE A 490 -21.40 -11.41 6.63
C ILE A 490 -20.95 -11.29 8.08
N PHE A 491 -21.82 -10.74 8.92
CA PHE A 491 -21.56 -10.61 10.36
C PHE A 491 -21.36 -11.97 11.02
N TRP A 492 -20.23 -12.16 11.71
CA TRP A 492 -19.99 -13.30 12.60
C TRP A 492 -18.96 -12.94 13.66
N ASP A 493 -19.38 -12.89 14.90
CA ASP A 493 -18.49 -12.59 16.02
C ASP A 493 -18.23 -13.83 16.87
N ILE A 494 -16.98 -14.04 17.27
CA ILE A 494 -16.53 -15.11 18.18
C ILE A 494 -16.05 -14.56 19.53
N SER A 495 -16.07 -13.24 19.70
CA SER A 495 -15.75 -12.55 20.96
C SER A 495 -17.00 -12.30 21.79
N GLU A 496 -16.85 -11.74 22.99
CA GLU A 496 -17.99 -11.20 23.73
C GLU A 496 -18.54 -10.00 22.97
N LYS A 497 -19.84 -10.05 22.65
CA LYS A 497 -20.51 -9.06 21.79
C LYS A 497 -20.45 -7.67 22.38
N GLY A 498 -19.83 -6.73 21.67
CA GLY A 498 -19.92 -5.30 21.94
C GLY A 498 -21.26 -4.70 21.48
N SER A 499 -21.68 -3.60 22.10
CA SER A 499 -22.94 -2.93 21.73
C SER A 499 -22.95 -2.36 20.31
N ASP A 500 -21.78 -2.02 19.79
CA ASP A 500 -21.60 -1.35 18.49
C ASP A 500 -21.05 -2.28 17.39
N ASP A 501 -20.92 -3.59 17.71
CA ASP A 501 -20.43 -4.59 16.76
C ASP A 501 -21.42 -4.79 15.62
N TRP A 502 -20.88 -4.81 14.39
CA TRP A 502 -21.68 -4.84 13.19
C TRP A 502 -21.05 -5.63 12.04
N GLY A 503 -21.86 -5.92 11.06
CA GLY A 503 -21.53 -6.46 9.73
C GLY A 503 -22.75 -6.30 8.84
N TYR A 504 -22.64 -6.74 7.58
CA TYR A 504 -23.70 -6.53 6.60
C TYR A 504 -24.83 -7.56 6.75
N GLY A 505 -26.05 -7.07 6.71
CA GLY A 505 -27.28 -7.86 6.79
C GLY A 505 -27.57 -8.47 8.17
N LYS A 506 -28.57 -9.37 8.21
CA LYS A 506 -28.88 -10.10 9.44
C LYS A 506 -27.79 -11.13 9.73
N ALA A 507 -27.36 -11.22 11.00
CA ALA A 507 -26.46 -12.27 11.43
C ALA A 507 -27.02 -13.67 11.09
N PRO A 508 -26.21 -14.62 10.60
CA PRO A 508 -26.61 -16.01 10.45
C PRO A 508 -27.04 -16.61 11.78
N GLU A 509 -28.01 -17.50 11.77
CA GLU A 509 -28.51 -18.18 12.98
C GLU A 509 -27.51 -19.20 13.51
N ASP A 510 -26.76 -19.81 12.59
CA ASP A 510 -25.71 -20.78 12.89
C ASP A 510 -24.60 -20.77 11.82
N MET A 511 -23.58 -21.58 12.07
CA MET A 511 -22.43 -21.71 11.18
C MET A 511 -22.80 -22.32 9.82
N GLU A 512 -23.80 -23.19 9.74
CA GLU A 512 -24.25 -23.81 8.49
C GLU A 512 -24.98 -22.78 7.61
N GLU A 513 -25.78 -21.89 8.20
CA GLU A 513 -26.38 -20.77 7.49
C GLU A 513 -25.30 -19.83 6.94
N PHE A 514 -24.26 -19.53 7.72
CA PHE A 514 -23.12 -18.74 7.23
C PHE A 514 -22.51 -19.37 5.99
N TYR A 515 -22.14 -20.65 6.03
CA TYR A 515 -21.54 -21.30 4.86
C TYR A 515 -22.47 -21.40 3.67
N LYS A 516 -23.76 -21.62 3.89
CA LYS A 516 -24.77 -21.66 2.82
C LYS A 516 -24.88 -20.30 2.12
N ARG A 517 -24.94 -19.23 2.91
CA ARG A 517 -25.01 -17.85 2.39
C ARG A 517 -23.73 -17.49 1.66
N PHE A 518 -22.58 -17.67 2.31
CA PHE A 518 -21.27 -17.41 1.72
C PHE A 518 -21.09 -18.14 0.38
N LYS A 519 -21.36 -19.47 0.36
CA LYS A 519 -21.30 -20.26 -0.87
C LYS A 519 -22.24 -19.74 -1.94
N GLY A 520 -23.47 -19.43 -1.59
CA GLY A 520 -24.47 -18.94 -2.54
C GLY A 520 -24.06 -17.63 -3.22
N LEU A 521 -23.54 -16.67 -2.44
CA LEU A 521 -23.05 -15.39 -2.96
C LEU A 521 -21.84 -15.61 -3.90
N ILE A 522 -20.86 -16.40 -3.47
CA ILE A 522 -19.67 -16.71 -4.28
C ILE A 522 -20.06 -17.45 -5.58
N ASP A 523 -20.99 -18.41 -5.51
CA ASP A 523 -21.43 -19.15 -6.69
C ASP A 523 -22.05 -18.23 -7.75
N VAL A 524 -22.87 -17.25 -7.36
CA VAL A 524 -23.45 -16.26 -8.28
C VAL A 524 -22.37 -15.54 -9.09
N LEU A 525 -21.29 -15.12 -8.42
CA LEU A 525 -20.21 -14.36 -9.06
C LEU A 525 -19.33 -15.25 -9.94
N LEU A 526 -18.98 -16.45 -9.46
CA LEU A 526 -18.15 -17.39 -10.22
C LEU A 526 -18.87 -17.97 -11.46
N ASP A 527 -20.20 -18.06 -11.44
CA ASP A 527 -20.98 -18.61 -12.56
C ASP A 527 -21.27 -17.58 -13.67
N ASN A 528 -21.10 -16.29 -13.42
CA ASN A 528 -21.31 -15.26 -14.44
C ASN A 528 -20.10 -15.20 -15.41
N PRO A 529 -20.31 -15.45 -16.72
CA PRO A 529 -19.22 -15.55 -17.70
C PRO A 529 -18.58 -14.22 -18.10
N LYS A 530 -19.12 -13.09 -17.63
CA LYS A 530 -18.62 -11.75 -17.92
C LYS A 530 -18.04 -11.06 -16.67
N MET A 531 -18.07 -11.74 -15.53
CA MET A 531 -17.48 -11.23 -14.29
C MET A 531 -16.02 -11.67 -14.17
N CYS A 532 -15.11 -10.74 -13.94
CA CYS A 532 -13.67 -11.00 -13.90
C CYS A 532 -13.11 -11.14 -12.47
N ALA A 533 -13.83 -10.61 -11.48
CA ALA A 533 -13.34 -10.54 -10.10
C ALA A 533 -14.47 -10.34 -9.10
N PHE A 534 -14.18 -10.70 -7.85
CA PHE A 534 -14.89 -10.22 -6.67
C PHE A 534 -13.90 -9.90 -5.55
N CYS A 535 -14.31 -9.06 -4.58
CA CYS A 535 -13.56 -8.82 -3.34
C CYS A 535 -14.50 -8.96 -2.15
N TYR A 536 -14.21 -9.92 -1.27
CA TYR A 536 -14.98 -10.16 -0.05
C TYR A 536 -14.56 -9.22 1.08
N THR A 537 -15.50 -8.61 1.75
CA THR A 537 -15.29 -7.75 2.92
C THR A 537 -15.48 -8.57 4.18
N GLN A 538 -14.42 -8.94 4.98
CA GLN A 538 -13.02 -8.57 4.80
C GLN A 538 -12.09 -9.67 5.34
N LEU A 539 -10.75 -9.45 5.33
CA LEU A 539 -9.79 -10.46 5.77
C LEU A 539 -9.88 -10.72 7.28
N THR A 540 -9.76 -9.65 8.08
CA THR A 540 -9.85 -9.71 9.54
C THR A 540 -10.96 -8.79 10.03
N ASP A 541 -11.53 -9.10 11.20
CA ASP A 541 -12.28 -8.09 11.96
C ASP A 541 -11.38 -6.88 12.20
N VAL A 542 -11.98 -5.69 12.32
CA VAL A 542 -11.29 -4.48 12.75
C VAL A 542 -12.16 -3.76 13.77
N TYR A 543 -11.76 -3.81 15.05
CA TYR A 543 -12.53 -3.26 16.18
C TYR A 543 -13.98 -3.73 16.18
N GLN A 544 -14.95 -2.80 16.02
CA GLN A 544 -16.40 -3.06 16.01
C GLN A 544 -16.91 -3.68 14.69
N GLU A 545 -16.12 -3.71 13.64
CA GLU A 545 -16.49 -4.33 12.37
C GLU A 545 -16.16 -5.82 12.37
N LYS A 546 -17.19 -6.67 12.57
CA LYS A 546 -17.06 -8.11 12.85
C LYS A 546 -17.44 -9.01 11.67
N ASN A 547 -17.05 -8.62 10.47
CA ASN A 547 -17.34 -9.32 9.21
C ASN A 547 -16.10 -9.97 8.56
N GLY A 548 -14.97 -10.00 9.27
CA GLY A 548 -13.74 -10.63 8.83
C GLY A 548 -13.84 -12.15 8.71
N ILE A 549 -13.04 -12.73 7.82
CA ILE A 549 -12.81 -14.18 7.74
C ILE A 549 -12.04 -14.68 8.97
N TYR A 550 -11.22 -13.83 9.53
CA TYR A 550 -10.48 -14.04 10.77
C TYR A 550 -10.88 -13.00 11.81
N ALA A 551 -10.69 -13.30 13.08
CA ALA A 551 -10.82 -12.33 14.15
C ALA A 551 -9.72 -11.25 14.04
N PHE A 552 -9.82 -10.16 14.78
CA PHE A 552 -8.87 -9.06 14.75
C PHE A 552 -7.44 -9.49 15.14
N ASP A 553 -7.34 -10.44 16.07
CA ASP A 553 -6.10 -11.08 16.49
C ASP A 553 -5.65 -12.24 15.58
N ARG A 554 -6.25 -12.38 14.39
CA ARG A 554 -5.99 -13.40 13.36
C ARG A 554 -6.38 -14.83 13.74
N ARG A 555 -7.09 -15.06 14.86
CA ARG A 555 -7.67 -16.38 15.17
C ARG A 555 -8.71 -16.77 14.11
N GLU A 556 -8.78 -18.08 13.85
CA GLU A 556 -9.75 -18.63 12.89
C GLU A 556 -11.19 -18.50 13.41
N LYS A 557 -12.07 -17.98 12.59
CA LYS A 557 -13.53 -17.92 12.82
C LYS A 557 -14.24 -19.08 12.11
N PHE A 558 -13.63 -19.60 11.04
CA PHE A 558 -14.25 -20.55 10.13
C PHE A 558 -13.30 -21.68 9.76
N ASN A 559 -13.85 -22.82 9.32
CA ASN A 559 -13.07 -23.91 8.76
C ASN A 559 -12.46 -23.50 7.42
N ALA A 560 -11.15 -23.32 7.38
CA ALA A 560 -10.41 -22.82 6.22
C ALA A 560 -10.55 -23.74 5.00
N GLU A 561 -10.57 -25.06 5.18
CA GLU A 561 -10.70 -26.02 4.06
C GLU A 561 -12.08 -25.91 3.41
N ARG A 562 -13.12 -25.71 4.21
CA ARG A 562 -14.48 -25.55 3.71
C ARG A 562 -14.63 -24.26 2.89
N LEU A 563 -14.06 -23.13 3.36
CA LEU A 563 -14.01 -21.87 2.59
C LEU A 563 -13.19 -22.04 1.32
N ARG A 564 -12.04 -22.71 1.40
CA ARG A 564 -11.18 -22.95 0.25
C ARG A 564 -11.90 -23.71 -0.86
N LYS A 565 -12.67 -24.76 -0.54
CA LYS A 565 -13.47 -25.51 -1.53
C LYS A 565 -14.46 -24.62 -2.25
N ILE A 566 -15.06 -23.65 -1.58
CA ILE A 566 -16.00 -22.70 -2.17
C ILE A 566 -15.24 -21.70 -3.08
N LEU A 567 -14.20 -21.06 -2.56
CA LEU A 567 -13.49 -19.98 -3.23
C LEU A 567 -12.68 -20.45 -4.45
N THR A 568 -12.06 -21.65 -4.39
CA THR A 568 -11.20 -22.14 -5.46
C THR A 568 -11.95 -22.87 -6.58
N ARG A 569 -13.29 -22.88 -6.55
CA ARG A 569 -14.10 -23.39 -7.65
C ARG A 569 -13.80 -22.59 -8.93
N LYS A 570 -13.64 -23.30 -10.05
CA LYS A 570 -13.33 -22.69 -11.34
C LYS A 570 -14.48 -21.78 -11.81
N ALA A 571 -14.17 -20.51 -12.07
CA ALA A 571 -15.12 -19.54 -12.58
C ALA A 571 -15.53 -19.81 -14.03
N ALA A 572 -16.70 -19.30 -14.45
CA ALA A 572 -17.20 -19.50 -15.82
C ALA A 572 -16.26 -18.89 -16.88
N ILE A 573 -15.69 -17.71 -16.60
CA ILE A 573 -14.75 -17.04 -17.52
C ILE A 573 -13.46 -17.85 -17.72
N GLU A 574 -13.02 -18.63 -16.72
CA GLU A 574 -11.83 -19.49 -16.79
C GLU A 574 -12.09 -20.80 -17.56
N LYS A 575 -13.36 -21.13 -17.85
CA LYS A 575 -13.76 -22.38 -18.56
C LYS A 575 -13.82 -22.21 -20.06
N LYS A 576 -13.91 -20.98 -20.58
CA LYS A 576 -13.94 -20.73 -22.02
C LYS A 576 -12.58 -21.16 -22.61
N LYS A 577 -12.61 -22.23 -23.45
CA LYS A 577 -11.51 -22.51 -24.37
C LYS A 577 -11.50 -21.40 -25.42
N ARG A 578 -10.33 -20.80 -25.66
CA ARG A 578 -10.11 -19.91 -26.81
C ARG A 578 -10.27 -20.66 -28.13
#